data_67f1e6471804e3abdc8dd10583eec260
#
_entry.id   67f1e6471804e3abdc8dd10583eec260
#
_cell.length_a   1.000
_cell.length_b   1.000
_cell.length_c   1.000
_cell.angle_alpha   90.00
_cell.angle_beta   90.00
_cell.angle_gamma   90.00
#
_symmetry.space_group_name_H-M   'P 1'
#
loop_
_entity.id
_entity.type
_entity.pdbx_description
1 polymer ?
#
loop_
_entity_poly.entity_id
_entity_poly.type
_entity_poly.pdbx_seq_one_letter_code
_entity_poly.pdbx_strand_id
1 'polypeptide(L)'
;MTAKIELASPEWLAALKELIGSYLAKAGDDVELSICEVFTGVPKHLDKHGTGTLSWYCRIRGGKLEFDEGEIDDADIKTITDYEFIVPFARMKIDPGNMQAYETRLAEGASAGKITRQGDRSKVPPAFYGMHNDLAEITL
;
A
#
# COMPACT_ATOMS: atom_id res chain seq x y z
N MET A 1 13.72 17.23 9.85
CA MET A 1 12.59 17.29 8.91
C MET A 1 12.79 16.24 7.83
N THR A 2 11.83 15.35 7.64
CA THR A 2 11.94 14.29 6.64
C THR A 2 11.41 14.80 5.31
N ALA A 3 12.19 14.65 4.25
CA ALA A 3 11.73 15.00 2.90
C ALA A 3 10.59 14.09 2.48
N LYS A 4 9.58 14.65 1.82
CA LYS A 4 8.46 13.87 1.27
C LYS A 4 8.91 13.16 0.00
N ILE A 5 8.37 11.96 -0.20
CA ILE A 5 8.74 11.07 -1.31
C ILE A 5 7.51 10.81 -2.17
N GLU A 6 7.70 10.85 -3.49
CA GLU A 6 6.62 10.56 -4.44
C GLU A 6 6.11 9.13 -4.30
N LEU A 7 4.79 8.97 -4.24
CA LEU A 7 4.14 7.66 -4.18
C LEU A 7 4.64 6.75 -5.30
N ALA A 8 5.00 5.53 -4.94
CA ALA A 8 5.45 4.48 -5.84
C ALA A 8 6.78 4.75 -6.55
N SER A 9 7.51 5.80 -6.17
CA SER A 9 8.90 5.98 -6.64
C SER A 9 9.79 4.89 -6.04
N PRO A 10 10.99 4.66 -6.61
CA PRO A 10 11.93 3.70 -6.03
C PRO A 10 12.24 3.98 -4.56
N GLU A 11 12.36 5.26 -4.19
CA GLU A 11 12.62 5.66 -2.80
C GLU A 11 11.42 5.35 -1.91
N TRP A 12 10.22 5.54 -2.41
CA TRP A 12 8.98 5.22 -1.68
C TRP A 12 8.86 3.71 -1.45
N LEU A 13 9.14 2.91 -2.47
CA LEU A 13 9.10 1.45 -2.35
C LEU A 13 10.15 0.94 -1.37
N ALA A 14 11.34 1.53 -1.35
CA ALA A 14 12.37 1.19 -0.38
C ALA A 14 11.93 1.54 1.04
N ALA A 15 11.31 2.70 1.22
CA ALA A 15 10.77 3.12 2.52
C ALA A 15 9.64 2.20 2.99
N LEU A 16 8.76 1.80 2.08
CA LEU A 16 7.68 0.87 2.39
C LEU A 16 8.22 -0.49 2.85
N LYS A 17 9.20 -1.03 2.14
CA LYS A 17 9.84 -2.29 2.52
C LYS A 17 10.43 -2.23 3.92
N GLU A 18 11.15 -1.16 4.21
CA GLU A 18 11.77 -0.96 5.51
C GLU A 18 10.71 -0.82 6.62
N LEU A 19 9.64 -0.10 6.33
CA LEU A 19 8.53 0.11 7.27
C LEU A 19 7.83 -1.21 7.58
N ILE A 20 7.51 -2.01 6.57
CA ILE A 20 6.91 -3.32 6.76
C ILE A 20 7.82 -4.20 7.62
N GLY A 21 9.12 -4.19 7.35
CA GLY A 21 10.08 -4.94 8.15
C GLY A 21 10.09 -4.53 9.61
N SER A 22 10.00 -3.22 9.89
CA SER A 22 9.94 -2.70 11.26
C SER A 22 8.69 -3.18 12.01
N TYR A 23 7.54 -3.13 11.34
CA TYR A 23 6.29 -3.61 11.93
C TYR A 23 6.32 -5.12 12.16
N LEU A 24 6.87 -5.86 11.20
CA LEU A 24 7.00 -7.30 11.32
C LEU A 24 7.85 -7.69 12.53
N ALA A 25 8.94 -6.99 12.78
CA ALA A 25 9.81 -7.24 13.94
C ALA A 25 9.05 -7.13 15.26
N LYS A 26 8.05 -6.24 15.31
CA LYS A 26 7.20 -6.05 16.51
C LYS A 26 6.06 -7.06 16.57
N ALA A 27 5.60 -7.54 15.42
CA ALA A 27 4.44 -8.43 15.34
C ALA A 27 4.77 -9.89 15.68
N GLY A 28 6.03 -10.30 15.51
CA GLY A 28 6.48 -11.66 15.82
C GLY A 28 6.44 -12.59 14.61
N ASP A 29 6.79 -13.86 14.87
CA ASP A 29 7.03 -14.85 13.81
C ASP A 29 5.77 -15.57 13.32
N ASP A 30 4.62 -15.31 13.95
CA ASP A 30 3.37 -16.01 13.63
C ASP A 30 2.59 -15.36 12.49
N VAL A 31 3.05 -14.21 11.99
CA VAL A 31 2.35 -13.49 10.93
C VAL A 31 2.48 -14.25 9.61
N GLU A 32 1.34 -14.53 8.99
CA GLU A 32 1.28 -15.03 7.62
C GLU A 32 0.37 -14.07 6.84
N LEU A 33 0.94 -13.34 5.89
CA LEU A 33 0.21 -12.33 5.15
C LEU A 33 0.91 -12.07 3.82
N SER A 34 0.13 -11.99 2.75
CA SER A 34 0.64 -11.52 1.47
C SER A 34 -0.23 -10.39 0.95
N ILE A 35 0.42 -9.36 0.42
CA ILE A 35 -0.24 -8.14 -0.07
C ILE A 35 0.34 -7.84 -1.45
N CYS A 36 -0.55 -7.47 -2.38
CA CYS A 36 -0.16 -6.95 -3.68
C CYS A 36 -0.90 -5.66 -3.95
N GLU A 37 -0.20 -4.68 -4.50
CA GLU A 37 -0.81 -3.42 -4.88
C GLU A 37 -0.40 -3.08 -6.31
N VAL A 38 -1.39 -2.77 -7.15
CA VAL A 38 -1.18 -2.41 -8.55
C VAL A 38 -1.69 -1.00 -8.75
N PHE A 39 -0.81 -0.11 -9.20
CA PHE A 39 -1.17 1.24 -9.59
C PHE A 39 -1.33 1.28 -11.11
N THR A 40 -2.47 1.79 -11.59
CA THR A 40 -2.73 1.98 -13.02
C THR A 40 -2.64 3.46 -13.37
N GLY A 41 -2.36 3.77 -14.63
CA GLY A 41 -2.25 5.14 -15.09
C GLY A 41 -1.13 5.92 -14.40
N VAL A 42 -0.01 5.25 -14.11
CA VAL A 42 1.12 5.89 -13.43
C VAL A 42 1.78 6.94 -14.32
N PRO A 43 2.40 7.98 -13.72
CA PRO A 43 3.16 8.95 -14.48
C PRO A 43 4.26 8.28 -15.32
N LYS A 44 4.56 8.88 -16.45
CA LYS A 44 5.51 8.30 -17.41
C LYS A 44 6.86 7.96 -16.78
N HIS A 45 7.35 8.82 -15.88
CA HIS A 45 8.65 8.60 -15.24
C HIS A 45 8.66 7.42 -14.25
N LEU A 46 7.48 6.93 -13.84
CA LEU A 46 7.35 5.73 -12.99
C LEU A 46 7.03 4.48 -13.80
N ASP A 47 6.72 4.63 -15.08
CA ASP A 47 6.29 3.53 -15.95
C ASP A 47 7.52 2.88 -16.61
N LYS A 48 8.18 2.01 -15.84
CA LYS A 48 9.45 1.39 -16.25
C LYS A 48 9.32 0.47 -17.46
N HIS A 49 8.15 -0.11 -17.64
CA HIS A 49 7.93 -1.16 -18.64
C HIS A 49 7.02 -0.75 -19.79
N GLY A 50 6.57 0.50 -19.81
CA GLY A 50 5.67 0.99 -20.84
C GLY A 50 4.27 0.41 -20.80
N THR A 51 3.85 -0.12 -19.65
CA THR A 51 2.54 -0.76 -19.46
C THR A 51 1.49 0.15 -18.86
N GLY A 52 1.90 1.34 -18.40
CA GLY A 52 1.03 2.25 -17.65
C GLY A 52 0.79 1.81 -16.22
N THR A 53 1.45 0.75 -15.76
CA THR A 53 1.26 0.20 -14.42
C THR A 53 2.57 0.08 -13.66
N LEU A 54 2.45 0.14 -12.33
CA LEU A 54 3.54 -0.19 -11.41
C LEU A 54 2.93 -0.98 -10.27
N SER A 55 3.57 -2.07 -9.87
CA SER A 55 3.06 -2.92 -8.81
C SER A 55 4.17 -3.36 -7.88
N TRP A 56 3.76 -3.70 -6.65
CA TRP A 56 4.64 -4.32 -5.67
C TRP A 56 3.87 -5.40 -4.92
N TYR A 57 4.60 -6.32 -4.32
CA TYR A 57 4.01 -7.32 -3.46
C TYR A 57 4.92 -7.61 -2.28
N CYS A 58 4.33 -8.14 -1.21
CA CYS A 58 5.09 -8.72 -0.12
C CYS A 58 4.47 -10.05 0.30
N ARG A 59 5.33 -10.94 0.80
CA ARG A 59 4.93 -12.19 1.43
C ARG A 59 5.63 -12.27 2.78
N ILE A 60 4.84 -12.47 3.82
CA ILE A 60 5.34 -12.57 5.19
C ILE A 60 5.05 -13.97 5.69
N ARG A 61 6.07 -14.66 6.14
CA ARG A 61 5.95 -16.03 6.62
C ARG A 61 7.12 -16.38 7.53
N GLY A 62 6.83 -16.88 8.75
CA GLY A 62 7.88 -17.32 9.67
C GLY A 62 8.87 -16.24 10.06
N GLY A 63 8.40 -15.00 10.25
CA GLY A 63 9.26 -13.87 10.60
C GLY A 63 10.08 -13.31 9.45
N LYS A 64 9.88 -13.82 8.24
CA LYS A 64 10.62 -13.39 7.05
C LYS A 64 9.75 -12.58 6.12
N LEU A 65 10.32 -11.54 5.54
CA LEU A 65 9.68 -10.68 4.56
C LEU A 65 10.32 -10.87 3.19
N GLU A 66 9.47 -11.23 2.22
CA GLU A 66 9.81 -11.14 0.79
C GLU A 66 9.10 -9.89 0.25
N PHE A 67 9.82 -9.00 -0.39
CA PHE A 67 9.27 -7.77 -0.97
C PHE A 67 9.94 -7.52 -2.31
N ASP A 68 9.13 -7.30 -3.35
CA ASP A 68 9.65 -7.00 -4.68
C ASP A 68 8.61 -6.25 -5.49
N GLU A 69 9.04 -5.69 -6.61
CA GLU A 69 8.14 -5.14 -7.61
C GLU A 69 7.54 -6.27 -8.43
N GLY A 70 6.32 -6.06 -8.92
CA GLY A 70 5.61 -7.00 -9.74
C GLY A 70 4.24 -7.31 -9.19
N GLU A 71 3.41 -7.94 -10.02
CA GLU A 71 2.06 -8.34 -9.68
C GLU A 71 2.02 -9.84 -9.40
N ILE A 72 1.34 -10.23 -8.31
CA ILE A 72 1.05 -11.63 -8.00
C ILE A 72 -0.47 -11.80 -7.92
N ASP A 73 -0.95 -13.00 -8.24
CA ASP A 73 -2.38 -13.29 -8.29
C ASP A 73 -2.91 -13.97 -7.02
N ASP A 74 -2.01 -14.50 -6.21
CA ASP A 74 -2.37 -15.32 -5.04
C ASP A 74 -2.20 -14.58 -3.70
N ALA A 75 -2.15 -13.25 -3.72
CA ALA A 75 -2.04 -12.46 -2.49
C ALA A 75 -3.32 -12.58 -1.64
N ASP A 76 -3.14 -12.60 -0.32
CA ASP A 76 -4.27 -12.56 0.62
C ASP A 76 -5.10 -11.29 0.44
N ILE A 77 -4.43 -10.18 0.15
CA ILE A 77 -5.05 -8.87 -0.09
C ILE A 77 -4.44 -8.30 -1.35
N LYS A 78 -5.30 -7.94 -2.31
CA LYS A 78 -4.85 -7.31 -3.55
C LYS A 78 -5.66 -6.05 -3.82
N THR A 79 -4.97 -4.96 -4.06
CA THR A 79 -5.58 -3.68 -4.42
C THR A 79 -5.10 -3.27 -5.79
N ILE A 80 -6.04 -2.93 -6.67
CA ILE A 80 -5.77 -2.36 -7.99
C ILE A 80 -6.40 -0.98 -7.99
N THR A 81 -5.59 0.06 -8.17
CA THR A 81 -6.08 1.43 -8.03
C THR A 81 -5.47 2.36 -9.07
N ASP A 82 -6.30 3.30 -9.55
CA ASP A 82 -5.82 4.40 -10.36
C ASP A 82 -4.86 5.27 -9.54
N TYR A 83 -3.71 5.60 -10.13
CA TYR A 83 -2.66 6.34 -9.42
C TYR A 83 -3.13 7.72 -8.96
N GLU A 84 -3.73 8.50 -9.86
CA GLU A 84 -4.19 9.85 -9.49
C GLU A 84 -5.27 9.82 -8.43
N PHE A 85 -6.12 8.80 -8.46
CA PHE A 85 -7.16 8.64 -7.45
C PHE A 85 -6.56 8.39 -6.07
N ILE A 86 -5.55 7.53 -5.98
CA ILE A 86 -5.03 7.06 -4.68
C ILE A 86 -4.06 8.05 -4.03
N VAL A 87 -3.41 8.93 -4.79
CA VAL A 87 -2.41 9.85 -4.26
C VAL A 87 -2.90 10.65 -3.05
N PRO A 88 -4.08 11.30 -3.10
CA PRO A 88 -4.56 12.05 -1.93
C PRO A 88 -4.75 11.18 -0.69
N PHE A 89 -5.16 9.92 -0.88
CA PHE A 89 -5.36 8.97 0.22
C PHE A 89 -4.03 8.52 0.81
N ALA A 90 -3.04 8.32 -0.03
CA ALA A 90 -1.72 7.84 0.40
C ALA A 90 -1.01 8.83 1.32
N ARG A 91 -1.26 10.12 1.13
CA ARG A 91 -0.64 11.18 1.95
C ARG A 91 -1.53 11.66 3.09
N MET A 92 -2.73 11.12 3.23
CA MET A 92 -3.69 11.54 4.26
C MET A 92 -3.54 10.67 5.51
N LYS A 93 -3.26 11.32 6.64
CA LYS A 93 -3.31 10.61 7.92
C LYS A 93 -4.75 10.37 8.32
N ILE A 94 -5.02 9.18 8.83
CA ILE A 94 -6.36 8.77 9.23
C ILE A 94 -6.46 8.85 10.75
N ASP A 95 -7.51 9.52 11.24
CA ASP A 95 -7.84 9.59 12.66
C ASP A 95 -9.33 9.31 12.85
N PRO A 96 -9.83 9.18 14.10
CA PRO A 96 -11.26 8.93 14.31
C PRO A 96 -12.16 10.00 13.72
N GLY A 97 -11.67 11.23 13.58
CA GLY A 97 -12.46 12.34 13.05
C GLY A 97 -12.66 12.30 11.54
N ASN A 98 -11.75 11.68 10.78
CA ASN A 98 -11.84 11.65 9.31
C ASN A 98 -12.03 10.24 8.73
N MET A 99 -12.07 9.20 9.57
CA MET A 99 -12.16 7.83 9.11
C MET A 99 -13.39 7.58 8.23
N GLN A 100 -14.54 8.11 8.63
CA GLN A 100 -15.77 7.91 7.87
C GLN A 100 -15.71 8.58 6.50
N ALA A 101 -15.18 9.81 6.45
CA ALA A 101 -15.02 10.51 5.18
C ALA A 101 -14.04 9.77 4.26
N TYR A 102 -12.96 9.24 4.82
CA TYR A 102 -11.99 8.43 4.10
C TYR A 102 -12.65 7.19 3.49
N GLU A 103 -13.40 6.43 4.28
CA GLU A 103 -14.08 5.21 3.81
C GLU A 103 -15.14 5.54 2.76
N THR A 104 -15.88 6.64 2.92
CA THR A 104 -16.88 7.07 1.96
C THR A 104 -16.26 7.38 0.61
N ARG A 105 -15.13 8.08 0.59
CA ARG A 105 -14.43 8.39 -0.66
C ARG A 105 -13.88 7.15 -1.34
N LEU A 106 -13.36 6.19 -0.57
CA LEU A 106 -12.91 4.92 -1.15
C LEU A 106 -14.08 4.16 -1.77
N ALA A 107 -15.24 4.14 -1.12
CA ALA A 107 -16.43 3.48 -1.65
C ALA A 107 -16.91 4.16 -2.94
N GLU A 108 -16.90 5.48 -3.01
CA GLU A 108 -17.22 6.22 -4.22
C GLU A 108 -16.26 5.89 -5.36
N GLY A 109 -14.97 5.80 -5.05
CA GLY A 109 -13.95 5.40 -6.03
C GLY A 109 -14.16 3.98 -6.53
N ALA A 110 -14.55 3.06 -5.66
CA ALA A 110 -14.85 1.69 -6.05
C ALA A 110 -16.04 1.64 -7.00
N SER A 111 -17.09 2.41 -6.72
CA SER A 111 -18.27 2.52 -7.59
C SER A 111 -17.92 3.12 -8.94
N ALA A 112 -16.94 4.02 -8.99
CA ALA A 112 -16.48 4.67 -10.21
C ALA A 112 -15.42 3.84 -10.99
N GLY A 113 -15.05 2.67 -10.48
CA GLY A 113 -14.03 1.83 -11.11
C GLY A 113 -12.60 2.31 -10.90
N LYS A 114 -12.37 3.21 -9.93
CA LYS A 114 -11.04 3.75 -9.67
C LYS A 114 -10.20 2.89 -8.74
N ILE A 115 -10.84 2.03 -7.95
CA ILE A 115 -10.14 1.13 -7.04
C ILE A 115 -10.92 -0.18 -6.93
N THR A 116 -10.19 -1.29 -6.94
CA THR A 116 -10.71 -2.62 -6.69
C THR A 116 -9.91 -3.23 -5.55
N ARG A 117 -10.60 -3.69 -4.51
CA ARG A 117 -9.96 -4.33 -3.35
C ARG A 117 -10.47 -5.74 -3.22
N GLN A 118 -9.55 -6.70 -3.20
CA GLN A 118 -9.83 -8.13 -3.12
C GLN A 118 -9.19 -8.69 -1.85
N GLY A 119 -9.82 -9.70 -1.28
CA GLY A 119 -9.29 -10.42 -0.12
C GLY A 119 -9.86 -9.94 1.20
N ASP A 120 -9.42 -10.58 2.27
CA ASP A 120 -9.90 -10.37 3.63
C ASP A 120 -8.94 -9.48 4.41
N ARG A 121 -9.29 -8.22 4.56
CA ARG A 121 -8.46 -7.24 5.26
C ARG A 121 -8.35 -7.52 6.76
N SER A 122 -9.21 -8.39 7.31
CA SER A 122 -9.11 -8.80 8.71
C SER A 122 -7.87 -9.67 8.98
N LYS A 123 -7.22 -10.16 7.93
CA LYS A 123 -5.95 -10.89 8.05
C LYS A 123 -4.78 -9.99 8.47
N VAL A 124 -4.92 -8.67 8.33
CA VAL A 124 -3.87 -7.73 8.75
C VAL A 124 -3.82 -7.70 10.28
N PRO A 125 -2.68 -8.08 10.89
CA PRO A 125 -2.59 -8.06 12.35
C PRO A 125 -2.72 -6.64 12.91
N PRO A 126 -3.31 -6.47 14.10
CA PRO A 126 -3.41 -5.15 14.73
C PRO A 126 -2.07 -4.43 14.88
N ALA A 127 -0.97 -5.18 15.01
CA ALA A 127 0.37 -4.60 15.09
C ALA A 127 0.73 -3.74 13.87
N PHE A 128 0.08 -3.94 12.72
CA PHE A 128 0.34 -3.17 11.51
C PHE A 128 -0.56 -1.94 11.34
N TYR A 129 -1.51 -1.69 12.23
CA TYR A 129 -2.51 -0.65 12.03
C TYR A 129 -1.96 0.78 11.95
N GLY A 130 -0.79 1.05 12.50
CA GLY A 130 -0.17 2.37 12.41
C GLY A 130 0.59 2.62 11.11
N MET A 131 0.74 1.63 10.26
CA MET A 131 1.63 1.70 9.11
C MET A 131 1.17 2.72 8.06
N HIS A 132 -0.13 2.82 7.83
CA HIS A 132 -0.67 3.79 6.87
C HIS A 132 -0.26 5.23 7.25
N ASN A 133 -0.42 5.59 8.52
CA ASN A 133 -0.10 6.96 8.97
C ASN A 133 1.39 7.24 8.92
N ASP A 134 2.21 6.26 9.26
CA ASP A 134 3.66 6.41 9.16
C ASP A 134 4.08 6.61 7.70
N LEU A 135 3.47 5.87 6.80
CA LEU A 135 3.75 6.01 5.36
C LEU A 135 3.23 7.35 4.82
N ALA A 136 2.03 7.76 5.26
CA ALA A 136 1.45 9.05 4.86
C ALA A 136 2.34 10.22 5.27
N GLU A 137 3.01 10.12 6.41
CA GLU A 137 3.93 11.16 6.91
C GLU A 137 5.04 11.47 5.93
N ILE A 138 5.53 10.46 5.20
CA ILE A 138 6.65 10.62 4.26
C ILE A 138 6.21 10.71 2.80
N THR A 139 4.91 10.59 2.51
CA THR A 139 4.40 10.61 1.13
C THR A 139 4.08 12.04 0.69
N LEU A 140 4.63 12.39 -0.47
CA LEU A 140 4.48 13.73 -1.07
C LEU A 140 3.03 14.01 -1.47
#